data_761abd370667ad95a713e9b76ceb833c
#
_entry.id   761abd370667ad95a713e9b76ceb833c
#
_cell.length_a   1.000
_cell.length_b   1.000
_cell.length_c   1.000
_cell.angle_alpha   90.00
_cell.angle_beta   90.00
_cell.angle_gamma   90.00
#
_symmetry.space_group_name_H-M   'P 1'
#
loop_
_entity.id
_entity.type
_entity.pdbx_description
1 polymer ?
#
loop_
_entity_poly.entity_id
_entity_poly.type
_entity_poly.pdbx_seq_one_letter_code
_entity_poly.pdbx_strand_id
1 'polypeptide(L)'
;MDPKDLLDLFKVNFEFLSEEEITIETDNKFVFKIDEKRKINDLKITSNLKFEKLVLNYNSSKIKDYLKDYKDSVYLKDGNVDIDYSKKLISIKGNSQYSLDKKFDNLKFDILKNNNDYKFNVNLDINNSSLRVDEIKYVKEKNSNSSLIFKGSILNSNTIALDKILFTENNNNFEINQIKFNDKYKVLSIDKLVLDYDNSNKIKNNIRLSKIDNNYILEGHSIDFSKYLNHILTSDKDKSFFSNFKNLNSILNINIKKVYLDNQNYLVNLNGKFNFVNNKIENANLNSKFKNGDKFLFSIKSTNNNETVTQLHSDRAKPFVSNYKFIKGFKDGVIDFHSIKKNNVSKSVLKIDNFKVKEVPVLAKLLTLASLQGIADSLTGEGIRFTDFEMVFSNEDKLMTIDEIYSIGPAISILMEGYVVKNELISLRGTLVPATTINRTIASIPVIGDFLIGKKVGEGVFGVSFKIKGPPKNLKTTVNPVKTLTPRFITRTLEKIKRN
;
A
#
# COMPACT_ATOMS: atom_id res chain seq x y z
N MET A 1 1.87 32.97 -36.11
CA MET A 1 2.71 33.82 -35.24
C MET A 1 3.59 32.89 -34.42
N ASP A 2 4.89 33.14 -34.39
CA ASP A 2 5.80 32.37 -33.54
C ASP A 2 5.41 32.59 -32.06
N PRO A 3 5.27 31.52 -31.24
CA PRO A 3 5.01 31.68 -29.81
C PRO A 3 6.00 32.61 -29.10
N LYS A 4 7.26 32.65 -29.54
CA LYS A 4 8.30 33.57 -29.01
C LYS A 4 7.94 35.05 -29.22
N ASP A 5 7.40 35.40 -30.37
CA ASP A 5 6.97 36.79 -30.66
C ASP A 5 5.84 37.23 -29.74
N LEU A 6 4.91 36.30 -29.40
CA LEU A 6 3.85 36.55 -28.43
C LEU A 6 4.40 36.70 -26.99
N LEU A 7 5.36 35.87 -26.59
CA LEU A 7 6.00 35.93 -25.29
C LEU A 7 6.76 37.23 -25.07
N ASP A 8 7.50 37.70 -26.10
CA ASP A 8 8.24 38.95 -26.07
C ASP A 8 7.31 40.17 -26.01
N LEU A 9 6.18 40.14 -26.74
CA LEU A 9 5.18 41.18 -26.73
C LEU A 9 4.52 41.39 -25.38
N PHE A 10 4.19 40.29 -24.67
CA PHE A 10 3.52 40.33 -23.38
C PHE A 10 4.47 40.28 -22.19
N LYS A 11 5.78 40.13 -22.41
CA LYS A 11 6.80 39.91 -21.34
C LYS A 11 6.42 38.79 -20.36
N VAL A 12 5.81 37.71 -20.85
CA VAL A 12 5.36 36.59 -20.07
C VAL A 12 6.13 35.36 -20.54
N ASN A 13 6.80 34.69 -19.62
CA ASN A 13 7.48 33.44 -19.94
C ASN A 13 6.51 32.25 -19.73
N PHE A 14 6.03 31.65 -20.81
CA PHE A 14 5.24 30.45 -20.81
C PHE A 14 6.14 29.26 -21.21
N GLU A 15 6.89 28.73 -20.26
CA GLU A 15 7.76 27.57 -20.48
C GLU A 15 7.03 26.31 -20.98
N PHE A 16 5.69 26.35 -20.99
CA PHE A 16 4.84 25.22 -21.39
C PHE A 16 4.43 25.28 -22.87
N LEU A 17 4.57 26.38 -23.55
CA LEU A 17 4.20 26.46 -24.97
C LEU A 17 5.23 25.73 -25.83
N SER A 18 4.74 24.92 -26.77
CA SER A 18 5.57 24.35 -27.84
C SER A 18 6.06 25.45 -28.79
N GLU A 19 7.18 25.23 -29.48
CA GLU A 19 7.70 26.09 -30.53
C GLU A 19 6.92 25.96 -31.88
N GLU A 20 5.82 25.17 -31.89
CA GLU A 20 4.97 25.06 -33.10
C GLU A 20 4.19 26.35 -33.36
N GLU A 21 3.98 26.69 -34.65
CA GLU A 21 3.16 27.85 -35.03
C GLU A 21 1.75 27.76 -34.44
N ILE A 22 1.28 28.90 -33.92
CA ILE A 22 -0.04 29.05 -33.35
C ILE A 22 -0.85 30.03 -34.18
N THR A 23 -2.04 29.59 -34.62
CA THR A 23 -3.04 30.48 -35.23
C THR A 23 -4.00 30.94 -34.15
N ILE A 24 -4.02 32.29 -33.91
CA ILE A 24 -4.86 32.90 -32.90
C ILE A 24 -5.63 34.06 -33.55
N GLU A 25 -6.93 34.08 -33.34
CA GLU A 25 -7.80 35.21 -33.58
C GLU A 25 -8.15 35.90 -32.27
N THR A 26 -8.05 37.21 -32.17
CA THR A 26 -8.41 37.94 -30.95
C THR A 26 -9.28 39.14 -31.27
N ASP A 27 -10.34 39.33 -30.49
CA ASP A 27 -11.12 40.54 -30.42
C ASP A 27 -10.89 41.20 -29.05
N ASN A 28 -10.35 42.43 -29.08
CA ASN A 28 -9.87 43.08 -27.86
C ASN A 28 -10.53 44.44 -27.67
N LYS A 29 -11.08 44.69 -26.49
CA LYS A 29 -11.59 45.98 -26.04
C LYS A 29 -10.73 46.53 -24.91
N PHE A 30 -10.18 47.72 -25.10
CA PHE A 30 -9.38 48.42 -24.10
C PHE A 30 -10.15 49.61 -23.54
N VAL A 31 -10.19 49.75 -22.22
CA VAL A 31 -10.74 50.89 -21.50
C VAL A 31 -9.69 51.35 -20.50
N PHE A 32 -9.27 52.63 -20.58
CA PHE A 32 -8.25 53.17 -19.69
C PHE A 32 -8.48 54.68 -19.48
N LYS A 33 -7.83 55.24 -18.43
CA LYS A 33 -7.75 56.68 -18.18
C LYS A 33 -6.32 57.12 -18.42
N ILE A 34 -6.15 58.33 -18.95
CA ILE A 34 -4.83 58.97 -19.08
C ILE A 34 -4.79 60.11 -18.05
N ASP A 35 -3.79 60.12 -17.19
CA ASP A 35 -3.55 61.21 -16.22
C ASP A 35 -2.81 62.43 -16.86
N GLU A 36 -2.68 63.49 -16.11
CA GLU A 36 -2.01 64.70 -16.54
C GLU A 36 -0.53 64.47 -16.92
N LYS A 37 0.08 63.40 -16.40
CA LYS A 37 1.46 62.97 -16.71
C LYS A 37 1.52 62.02 -17.92
N ARG A 38 0.42 61.86 -18.67
CA ARG A 38 0.26 60.94 -19.81
C ARG A 38 0.49 59.47 -19.45
N LYS A 39 0.28 59.08 -18.19
CA LYS A 39 0.31 57.66 -17.78
C LYS A 39 -1.06 57.03 -17.88
N ILE A 40 -1.07 55.78 -18.39
CA ILE A 40 -2.28 54.99 -18.45
C ILE A 40 -2.62 54.52 -17.04
N ASN A 41 -3.82 54.78 -16.60
CA ASN A 41 -4.40 54.36 -15.35
C ASN A 41 -5.73 53.63 -15.60
N ASP A 42 -6.14 52.80 -14.64
CA ASP A 42 -7.41 52.04 -14.67
C ASP A 42 -7.58 51.20 -15.94
N LEU A 43 -6.49 50.65 -16.49
CA LEU A 43 -6.55 49.77 -17.65
C LEU A 43 -7.44 48.55 -17.39
N LYS A 44 -8.45 48.38 -18.25
CA LYS A 44 -9.30 47.20 -18.36
C LYS A 44 -9.19 46.65 -19.76
N ILE A 45 -9.06 45.34 -19.86
CA ILE A 45 -8.98 44.63 -21.16
C ILE A 45 -10.04 43.55 -21.12
N THR A 46 -10.92 43.53 -22.10
CA THR A 46 -11.79 42.38 -22.38
C THR A 46 -11.37 41.81 -23.72
N SER A 47 -11.02 40.54 -23.74
CA SER A 47 -10.50 39.85 -24.92
C SER A 47 -11.24 38.55 -25.13
N ASN A 48 -11.71 38.29 -26.34
CA ASN A 48 -12.10 36.99 -26.82
C ASN A 48 -11.00 36.43 -27.70
N LEU A 49 -10.48 35.27 -27.34
CA LEU A 49 -9.38 34.60 -28.03
C LEU A 49 -9.87 33.25 -28.56
N LYS A 50 -9.64 33.04 -29.86
CA LYS A 50 -9.88 31.75 -30.51
C LYS A 50 -8.59 31.19 -31.04
N PHE A 51 -8.37 29.89 -30.88
CA PHE A 51 -7.23 29.20 -31.48
C PHE A 51 -7.67 27.87 -32.11
N GLU A 52 -7.04 27.51 -33.20
CA GLU A 52 -7.30 26.27 -33.92
C GLU A 52 -6.50 25.11 -33.28
N LYS A 53 -5.23 25.32 -32.98
CA LYS A 53 -4.31 24.34 -32.42
C LYS A 53 -3.35 25.01 -31.44
N LEU A 54 -3.09 24.32 -30.32
CA LEU A 54 -2.09 24.72 -29.33
C LEU A 54 -1.49 23.45 -28.69
N VAL A 55 -0.18 23.41 -28.50
CA VAL A 55 0.52 22.31 -27.86
C VAL A 55 1.19 22.79 -26.58
N LEU A 56 0.86 22.17 -25.47
CA LEU A 56 1.45 22.45 -24.16
C LEU A 56 2.40 21.32 -23.79
N ASN A 57 3.65 21.63 -23.50
CA ASN A 57 4.65 20.66 -23.05
C ASN A 57 4.84 20.76 -21.55
N TYR A 58 4.61 19.66 -20.85
CA TYR A 58 4.80 19.58 -19.41
C TYR A 58 5.31 18.21 -18.99
N ASN A 59 6.58 18.14 -18.58
CA ASN A 59 7.17 16.88 -18.16
C ASN A 59 6.79 16.56 -16.71
N SER A 60 6.02 15.49 -16.50
CA SER A 60 5.61 15.02 -15.18
C SER A 60 5.57 13.51 -15.07
N SER A 61 6.56 12.95 -14.39
CA SER A 61 6.58 11.51 -14.07
C SER A 61 5.35 11.08 -13.25
N LYS A 62 4.87 11.94 -12.35
CA LYS A 62 3.69 11.66 -11.52
C LYS A 62 2.41 11.50 -12.34
N ILE A 63 2.23 12.32 -13.39
CA ILE A 63 1.07 12.19 -14.29
C ILE A 63 1.16 10.85 -15.05
N LYS A 64 2.35 10.47 -15.53
CA LYS A 64 2.58 9.19 -16.23
C LYS A 64 2.29 7.97 -15.37
N ASP A 65 2.43 8.06 -14.06
CA ASP A 65 2.11 6.97 -13.14
C ASP A 65 0.62 6.62 -13.21
N TYR A 66 -0.25 7.61 -13.38
CA TYR A 66 -1.71 7.45 -13.45
C TYR A 66 -2.26 7.42 -14.87
N LEU A 67 -1.76 8.28 -15.77
CA LEU A 67 -2.20 8.42 -17.16
C LEU A 67 -1.12 7.86 -18.09
N LYS A 68 -1.22 6.60 -18.45
CA LYS A 68 -0.19 5.91 -19.28
C LYS A 68 -0.07 6.44 -20.69
N ASP A 69 -1.11 7.11 -21.18
CA ASP A 69 -1.14 7.72 -22.51
C ASP A 69 -0.43 9.08 -22.56
N TYR A 70 -0.12 9.69 -21.43
CA TYR A 70 0.53 11.00 -21.35
C TYR A 70 2.01 10.93 -21.75
N LYS A 71 2.38 11.73 -22.76
CA LYS A 71 3.73 11.78 -23.36
C LYS A 71 4.37 13.18 -23.24
N ASP A 72 4.25 13.81 -22.07
CA ASP A 72 4.78 15.14 -21.77
C ASP A 72 4.18 16.29 -22.59
N SER A 73 3.14 16.00 -23.38
CA SER A 73 2.46 17.02 -24.19
C SER A 73 0.94 16.86 -24.07
N VAL A 74 0.26 17.99 -24.09
CA VAL A 74 -1.19 18.08 -24.18
C VAL A 74 -1.52 18.86 -25.44
N TYR A 75 -2.24 18.24 -26.36
CA TYR A 75 -2.69 18.86 -27.59
C TYR A 75 -4.07 19.48 -27.36
N LEU A 76 -4.21 20.76 -27.63
CA LEU A 76 -5.48 21.49 -27.57
C LEU A 76 -5.91 21.88 -28.97
N LYS A 77 -7.22 21.90 -29.23
CA LYS A 77 -7.80 22.38 -30.48
C LYS A 77 -9.17 23.04 -30.29
N ASP A 78 -9.57 23.82 -31.25
CA ASP A 78 -10.89 24.47 -31.31
C ASP A 78 -11.19 25.22 -29.99
N GLY A 79 -10.22 26.00 -29.52
CA GLY A 79 -10.32 26.72 -28.27
C GLY A 79 -10.98 28.08 -28.39
N ASN A 80 -11.83 28.39 -27.39
CA ASN A 80 -12.42 29.73 -27.20
C ASN A 80 -12.19 30.16 -25.75
N VAL A 81 -11.56 31.32 -25.56
CA VAL A 81 -11.15 31.83 -24.25
C VAL A 81 -11.55 33.31 -24.11
N ASP A 82 -12.35 33.58 -23.09
CA ASP A 82 -12.68 34.95 -22.68
C ASP A 82 -11.77 35.40 -21.55
N ILE A 83 -11.16 36.53 -21.67
CA ILE A 83 -10.24 37.14 -20.71
C ILE A 83 -10.73 38.54 -20.33
N ASP A 84 -10.99 38.73 -19.04
CA ASP A 84 -11.26 40.02 -18.44
C ASP A 84 -10.10 40.39 -17.51
N TYR A 85 -9.37 41.43 -17.86
CA TYR A 85 -8.23 41.92 -17.11
C TYR A 85 -8.53 43.28 -16.47
N SER A 86 -8.17 43.44 -15.22
CA SER A 86 -8.00 44.70 -14.53
C SER A 86 -6.80 44.62 -13.58
N LYS A 87 -6.30 45.74 -13.07
CA LYS A 87 -5.09 45.82 -12.24
C LYS A 87 -5.04 44.78 -11.08
N LYS A 88 -6.19 44.38 -10.51
CA LYS A 88 -6.27 43.45 -9.37
C LYS A 88 -6.94 42.13 -9.71
N LEU A 89 -7.65 42.06 -10.81
CA LEU A 89 -8.50 40.94 -11.15
C LEU A 89 -8.25 40.49 -12.57
N ILE A 90 -8.01 39.20 -12.76
CA ILE A 90 -7.95 38.54 -14.07
C ILE A 90 -8.94 37.38 -14.02
N SER A 91 -9.92 37.39 -14.91
CA SER A 91 -10.85 36.30 -15.15
C SER A 91 -10.52 35.67 -16.49
N ILE A 92 -10.35 34.33 -16.51
CA ILE A 92 -10.08 33.56 -17.71
C ILE A 92 -11.07 32.42 -17.76
N LYS A 93 -11.96 32.41 -18.74
CA LYS A 93 -12.97 31.35 -18.95
C LYS A 93 -12.79 30.79 -20.34
N GLY A 94 -12.85 29.48 -20.47
CA GLY A 94 -12.70 28.92 -21.79
C GLY A 94 -13.16 27.48 -21.90
N ASN A 95 -13.19 27.04 -23.13
CA ASN A 95 -13.40 25.66 -23.51
C ASN A 95 -12.50 25.32 -24.70
N SER A 96 -12.12 24.07 -24.79
CA SER A 96 -11.43 23.51 -25.95
C SER A 96 -11.60 21.99 -25.95
N GLN A 97 -11.12 21.37 -27.01
CA GLN A 97 -10.87 19.94 -27.01
C GLN A 97 -9.40 19.68 -26.67
N TYR A 98 -9.12 18.63 -25.93
CA TYR A 98 -7.75 18.25 -25.59
C TYR A 98 -7.49 16.77 -25.87
N SER A 99 -6.23 16.44 -26.13
CA SER A 99 -5.79 15.05 -26.34
C SER A 99 -4.44 14.81 -25.67
N LEU A 100 -4.28 13.62 -25.09
CA LEU A 100 -3.02 13.09 -24.55
C LEU A 100 -2.33 12.13 -25.53
N ASP A 101 -3.03 11.69 -26.59
CA ASP A 101 -2.53 10.75 -27.60
C ASP A 101 -3.07 11.14 -29.00
N LYS A 102 -4.23 10.62 -29.40
CA LYS A 102 -4.80 10.86 -30.74
C LYS A 102 -6.25 11.30 -30.75
N LYS A 103 -7.03 10.85 -29.77
CA LYS A 103 -8.46 11.17 -29.63
C LYS A 103 -8.65 12.35 -28.70
N PHE A 104 -9.61 13.20 -29.02
CA PHE A 104 -9.91 14.42 -28.27
C PHE A 104 -11.07 14.21 -27.32
N ASP A 105 -10.94 14.80 -26.14
CA ASP A 105 -11.96 14.95 -25.10
C ASP A 105 -12.23 16.44 -24.85
N ASN A 106 -13.34 16.79 -24.17
CA ASN A 106 -13.67 18.17 -23.91
C ASN A 106 -12.99 18.68 -22.62
N LEU A 107 -12.58 19.94 -22.66
CA LEU A 107 -12.06 20.70 -21.55
C LEU A 107 -12.88 21.97 -21.38
N LYS A 108 -13.29 22.29 -20.15
CA LYS A 108 -13.87 23.57 -19.76
C LYS A 108 -13.21 24.07 -18.50
N PHE A 109 -12.86 25.36 -18.46
CA PHE A 109 -12.20 25.95 -17.31
C PHE A 109 -12.66 27.36 -17.03
N ASP A 110 -12.59 27.74 -15.75
CA ASP A 110 -12.84 29.07 -15.22
C ASP A 110 -11.76 29.37 -14.17
N ILE A 111 -10.93 30.35 -14.41
CA ILE A 111 -9.82 30.73 -13.54
C ILE A 111 -9.98 32.20 -13.18
N LEU A 112 -9.97 32.49 -11.90
CA LEU A 112 -10.01 33.84 -11.36
C LEU A 112 -8.76 34.10 -10.53
N LYS A 113 -7.96 35.07 -10.95
CA LYS A 113 -6.83 35.58 -10.18
C LYS A 113 -7.21 36.89 -9.53
N ASN A 114 -7.12 36.96 -8.20
CA ASN A 114 -7.32 38.19 -7.44
C ASN A 114 -6.07 38.46 -6.59
N ASN A 115 -5.31 39.46 -6.95
CA ASN A 115 -3.95 39.71 -6.42
C ASN A 115 -3.07 38.44 -6.54
N ASN A 116 -2.73 37.79 -5.41
CA ASN A 116 -1.89 36.58 -5.34
C ASN A 116 -2.70 35.28 -5.20
N ASP A 117 -4.02 35.41 -5.10
CA ASP A 117 -4.90 34.24 -4.95
C ASP A 117 -5.46 33.81 -6.30
N TYR A 118 -5.52 32.50 -6.51
CA TYR A 118 -6.17 31.90 -7.67
C TYR A 118 -7.36 31.07 -7.22
N LYS A 119 -8.49 31.21 -7.91
CA LYS A 119 -9.61 30.25 -7.84
C LYS A 119 -9.76 29.61 -9.20
N PHE A 120 -10.06 28.33 -9.21
CA PHE A 120 -10.21 27.60 -10.46
C PHE A 120 -11.35 26.59 -10.36
N ASN A 121 -11.98 26.35 -11.50
CA ASN A 121 -12.93 25.28 -11.74
C ASN A 121 -12.64 24.68 -13.11
N VAL A 122 -12.25 23.42 -13.15
CA VAL A 122 -11.85 22.72 -14.39
C VAL A 122 -12.68 21.46 -14.51
N ASN A 123 -13.32 21.29 -15.66
CA ASN A 123 -14.10 20.11 -16.02
C ASN A 123 -13.45 19.46 -17.24
N LEU A 124 -13.14 18.19 -17.13
CA LEU A 124 -12.50 17.37 -18.15
C LEU A 124 -13.37 16.15 -18.45
N ASP A 125 -13.70 15.91 -19.71
CA ASP A 125 -14.05 14.56 -20.13
C ASP A 125 -12.76 13.75 -20.25
N ILE A 126 -12.77 12.49 -19.78
CA ILE A 126 -11.57 11.59 -19.84
C ILE A 126 -11.95 10.30 -20.56
N ASN A 127 -12.81 10.39 -21.56
CA ASN A 127 -13.35 9.20 -22.23
C ASN A 127 -12.24 8.39 -22.94
N ASN A 128 -11.31 9.09 -23.56
CA ASN A 128 -10.34 8.51 -24.49
C ASN A 128 -8.99 8.17 -23.83
N SER A 129 -8.78 8.56 -22.58
CA SER A 129 -7.54 8.28 -21.83
C SER A 129 -7.72 7.10 -20.91
N SER A 130 -6.71 6.25 -20.77
CA SER A 130 -6.66 5.23 -19.73
C SER A 130 -6.19 5.81 -18.40
N LEU A 131 -6.81 5.40 -17.29
CA LEU A 131 -6.43 5.82 -15.94
C LEU A 131 -6.18 4.59 -15.08
N ARG A 132 -5.07 4.58 -14.34
CA ARG A 132 -4.71 3.49 -13.46
C ARG A 132 -4.29 4.03 -12.09
N VAL A 133 -4.94 3.54 -11.03
CA VAL A 133 -4.61 3.84 -9.64
C VAL A 133 -4.33 2.53 -8.91
N ASP A 134 -3.05 2.14 -8.90
CA ASP A 134 -2.62 0.84 -8.40
C ASP A 134 -2.92 0.67 -6.91
N GLU A 135 -2.88 1.75 -6.11
CA GLU A 135 -3.12 1.74 -4.68
C GLU A 135 -4.48 1.14 -4.32
N ILE A 136 -5.49 1.44 -5.12
CA ILE A 136 -6.87 0.99 -4.93
C ILE A 136 -7.29 -0.05 -5.99
N LYS A 137 -6.34 -0.57 -6.79
CA LYS A 137 -6.58 -1.52 -7.90
C LYS A 137 -7.64 -1.04 -8.89
N TYR A 138 -7.72 0.26 -9.12
CA TYR A 138 -8.65 0.81 -10.08
C TYR A 138 -8.01 0.97 -11.44
N VAL A 139 -8.73 0.54 -12.48
CA VAL A 139 -8.32 0.68 -13.88
C VAL A 139 -9.53 1.14 -14.68
N LYS A 140 -9.36 2.26 -15.36
CA LYS A 140 -10.28 2.75 -16.37
C LYS A 140 -9.70 2.51 -17.75
N GLU A 141 -10.42 1.85 -18.59
CA GLU A 141 -10.03 1.63 -19.99
C GLU A 141 -10.40 2.84 -20.88
N LYS A 142 -9.79 2.92 -22.06
CA LYS A 142 -10.16 3.89 -23.10
C LYS A 142 -11.60 3.68 -23.57
N ASN A 143 -12.21 4.75 -24.08
CA ASN A 143 -13.57 4.78 -24.63
C ASN A 143 -14.67 4.42 -23.59
N SER A 144 -14.45 4.72 -22.32
CA SER A 144 -15.48 4.69 -21.29
C SER A 144 -15.97 6.09 -20.97
N ASN A 145 -17.29 6.26 -20.79
CA ASN A 145 -17.88 7.56 -20.43
C ASN A 145 -17.40 7.99 -19.04
N SER A 146 -16.63 9.07 -18.98
CA SER A 146 -15.97 9.48 -17.74
C SER A 146 -15.66 10.97 -17.72
N SER A 147 -15.74 11.57 -16.55
CA SER A 147 -15.45 12.98 -16.33
C SER A 147 -14.66 13.20 -15.04
N LEU A 148 -13.92 14.30 -15.02
CA LEU A 148 -13.13 14.74 -13.88
C LEU A 148 -13.34 16.23 -13.65
N ILE A 149 -13.75 16.60 -12.46
CA ILE A 149 -13.97 17.98 -12.01
C ILE A 149 -12.97 18.32 -10.93
N PHE A 150 -12.26 19.43 -11.09
CA PHE A 150 -11.42 20.04 -10.06
C PHE A 150 -11.94 21.46 -9.77
N LYS A 151 -12.23 21.73 -8.52
CA LYS A 151 -12.57 23.06 -8.04
C LYS A 151 -11.75 23.40 -6.82
N GLY A 152 -11.17 24.57 -6.79
CA GLY A 152 -10.36 24.96 -5.65
C GLY A 152 -9.71 26.33 -5.76
N SER A 153 -8.75 26.55 -4.87
CA SER A 153 -7.99 27.81 -4.80
C SER A 153 -6.55 27.56 -4.39
N ILE A 154 -5.68 28.48 -4.80
CA ILE A 154 -4.30 28.61 -4.32
C ILE A 154 -4.24 29.95 -3.59
N LEU A 155 -3.98 29.91 -2.27
CA LEU A 155 -3.99 31.07 -1.39
C LEU A 155 -2.56 31.48 -1.04
N ASN A 156 -2.23 32.77 -1.20
CA ASN A 156 -0.92 33.33 -0.88
C ASN A 156 0.27 32.51 -1.42
N SER A 157 0.12 31.91 -2.59
CA SER A 157 1.08 31.05 -3.30
C SER A 157 1.57 29.79 -2.55
N ASN A 158 1.04 29.49 -1.34
CA ASN A 158 1.60 28.42 -0.50
C ASN A 158 0.61 27.36 -0.03
N THR A 159 -0.70 27.64 -0.06
CA THR A 159 -1.72 26.67 0.37
C THR A 159 -2.64 26.37 -0.80
N ILE A 160 -2.76 25.09 -1.15
CA ILE A 160 -3.69 24.59 -2.14
C ILE A 160 -4.91 24.06 -1.40
N ALA A 161 -6.07 24.65 -1.65
CA ALA A 161 -7.34 24.17 -1.13
C ALA A 161 -8.21 23.70 -2.31
N LEU A 162 -8.53 22.40 -2.36
CA LEU A 162 -9.44 21.84 -3.33
C LEU A 162 -10.80 21.66 -2.68
N ASP A 163 -11.76 22.44 -3.14
CA ASP A 163 -13.14 22.40 -2.65
C ASP A 163 -13.82 21.09 -3.06
N LYS A 164 -13.52 20.65 -4.29
CA LYS A 164 -14.06 19.42 -4.86
C LYS A 164 -13.11 18.80 -5.87
N ILE A 165 -12.92 17.49 -5.76
CA ILE A 165 -12.43 16.60 -6.81
C ILE A 165 -13.53 15.57 -7.02
N LEU A 166 -14.04 15.46 -8.24
CA LEU A 166 -15.05 14.46 -8.57
C LEU A 166 -14.63 13.75 -9.86
N PHE A 167 -14.36 12.48 -9.77
CA PHE A 167 -14.18 11.63 -10.92
C PHE A 167 -15.33 10.63 -11.00
N THR A 168 -15.95 10.55 -12.18
CA THR A 168 -17.01 9.59 -12.48
C THR A 168 -16.66 8.79 -13.73
N GLU A 169 -16.94 7.50 -13.69
CA GLU A 169 -16.85 6.62 -14.84
C GLU A 169 -18.00 5.60 -14.78
N ASN A 170 -18.96 5.67 -15.69
CA ASN A 170 -20.16 4.83 -15.66
C ASN A 170 -20.82 4.89 -14.25
N ASN A 171 -20.75 3.78 -13.50
CA ASN A 171 -21.28 3.67 -12.13
C ASN A 171 -20.21 3.86 -11.04
N ASN A 172 -18.95 4.14 -11.43
CA ASN A 172 -17.88 4.41 -10.49
C ASN A 172 -17.84 5.88 -10.12
N ASN A 173 -17.68 6.17 -8.83
CA ASN A 173 -17.66 7.53 -8.29
C ASN A 173 -16.56 7.69 -7.25
N PHE A 174 -15.71 8.70 -7.46
CA PHE A 174 -14.64 9.09 -6.53
C PHE A 174 -14.80 10.58 -6.23
N GLU A 175 -15.13 10.89 -4.99
CA GLU A 175 -15.38 12.26 -4.57
C GLU A 175 -14.50 12.62 -3.38
N ILE A 176 -13.79 13.74 -3.48
CA ILE A 176 -13.08 14.37 -2.37
C ILE A 176 -13.59 15.78 -2.22
N ASN A 177 -13.98 16.16 -1.01
CA ASN A 177 -14.40 17.51 -0.71
C ASN A 177 -13.52 18.13 0.36
N GLN A 178 -13.19 19.42 0.19
CA GLN A 178 -12.44 20.24 1.13
C GLN A 178 -11.13 19.60 1.58
N ILE A 179 -10.24 19.30 0.61
CA ILE A 179 -8.87 18.85 0.91
C ILE A 179 -7.92 20.04 0.83
N LYS A 180 -7.04 20.17 1.83
CA LYS A 180 -6.02 21.22 1.88
C LYS A 180 -4.63 20.62 1.90
N PHE A 181 -3.71 21.24 1.18
CA PHE A 181 -2.31 20.88 1.10
C PHE A 181 -1.43 22.08 1.47
N ASN A 182 -0.26 21.80 2.03
CA ASN A 182 0.77 22.82 2.17
C ASN A 182 1.62 22.93 0.88
N ASP A 183 2.61 23.83 0.91
CA ASP A 183 3.63 24.07 -0.14
C ASP A 183 4.41 22.82 -0.59
N LYS A 184 4.53 21.82 0.29
CA LYS A 184 5.19 20.53 0.02
C LYS A 184 4.20 19.42 -0.37
N TYR A 185 2.99 19.76 -0.76
CA TYR A 185 1.90 18.85 -1.11
C TYR A 185 1.55 17.82 -0.01
N LYS A 186 1.82 18.14 1.27
CA LYS A 186 1.34 17.33 2.39
C LYS A 186 -0.09 17.72 2.73
N VAL A 187 -0.94 16.72 2.98
CA VAL A 187 -2.33 16.91 3.36
C VAL A 187 -2.39 17.56 4.75
N LEU A 188 -3.04 18.71 4.84
CA LEU A 188 -3.33 19.41 6.09
C LEU A 188 -4.66 18.95 6.68
N SER A 189 -5.66 18.80 5.84
CA SER A 189 -6.99 18.31 6.22
C SER A 189 -7.73 17.76 5.01
N ILE A 190 -8.67 16.88 5.26
CA ILE A 190 -9.65 16.38 4.31
C ILE A 190 -10.98 16.27 5.04
N ASP A 191 -12.05 16.84 4.51
CA ASP A 191 -13.34 16.83 5.22
C ASP A 191 -14.20 15.63 4.80
N LYS A 192 -14.15 15.26 3.51
CA LYS A 192 -14.90 14.11 3.01
C LYS A 192 -14.20 13.42 1.86
N LEU A 193 -14.17 12.08 1.90
CA LEU A 193 -13.81 11.22 0.78
C LEU A 193 -14.91 10.17 0.59
N VAL A 194 -15.36 9.98 -0.64
CA VAL A 194 -16.26 8.88 -1.03
C VAL A 194 -15.61 8.10 -2.14
N LEU A 195 -15.52 6.79 -1.97
CA LEU A 195 -15.09 5.85 -2.98
C LEU A 195 -16.22 4.84 -3.21
N ASP A 196 -16.76 4.82 -4.40
CA ASP A 196 -17.80 3.88 -4.82
C ASP A 196 -17.47 3.35 -6.22
N TYR A 197 -16.76 2.21 -6.27
CA TYR A 197 -16.22 1.68 -7.53
C TYR A 197 -16.03 0.17 -7.48
N ASP A 198 -15.95 -0.44 -8.65
CA ASP A 198 -15.50 -1.80 -8.83
C ASP A 198 -14.01 -1.81 -9.21
N ASN A 199 -13.20 -2.57 -8.47
CA ASN A 199 -11.79 -2.68 -8.77
C ASN A 199 -11.50 -3.69 -9.90
N SER A 200 -10.24 -3.83 -10.32
CA SER A 200 -9.81 -4.75 -11.37
C SER A 200 -10.12 -6.23 -11.09
N ASN A 201 -10.36 -6.59 -9.83
CA ASN A 201 -10.79 -7.93 -9.40
C ASN A 201 -12.32 -8.06 -9.33
N LYS A 202 -13.08 -7.07 -9.81
CA LYS A 202 -14.55 -6.98 -9.72
C LYS A 202 -15.07 -7.00 -8.27
N ILE A 203 -14.27 -6.51 -7.33
CA ILE A 203 -14.70 -6.32 -5.94
C ILE A 203 -15.25 -4.90 -5.81
N LYS A 204 -16.50 -4.79 -5.37
CA LYS A 204 -17.13 -3.51 -5.05
C LYS A 204 -16.48 -2.88 -3.83
N ASN A 205 -15.98 -1.67 -3.98
CA ASN A 205 -15.49 -0.81 -2.92
C ASN A 205 -16.50 0.32 -2.71
N ASN A 206 -17.02 0.42 -1.52
CA ASN A 206 -17.99 1.47 -1.16
C ASN A 206 -17.67 1.92 0.26
N ILE A 207 -16.93 3.01 0.37
CA ILE A 207 -16.50 3.61 1.65
C ILE A 207 -16.65 5.11 1.63
N ARG A 208 -16.86 5.68 2.81
CA ARG A 208 -16.88 7.10 3.08
C ARG A 208 -16.00 7.43 4.27
N LEU A 209 -15.10 8.40 4.10
CA LEU A 209 -14.40 9.07 5.16
C LEU A 209 -15.06 10.42 5.39
N SER A 210 -15.38 10.75 6.64
CA SER A 210 -15.96 12.04 7.03
C SER A 210 -15.19 12.60 8.21
N LYS A 211 -14.87 13.88 8.18
CA LYS A 211 -14.28 14.60 9.30
C LYS A 211 -15.38 15.16 10.20
N ILE A 212 -15.26 14.93 11.49
CA ILE A 212 -16.11 15.53 12.53
C ILE A 212 -15.19 16.16 13.56
N ASP A 213 -15.21 17.47 13.67
CA ASP A 213 -14.24 18.26 14.44
C ASP A 213 -12.79 17.93 14.01
N ASN A 214 -11.99 17.38 14.91
CA ASN A 214 -10.62 16.95 14.63
C ASN A 214 -10.49 15.44 14.39
N ASN A 215 -11.60 14.70 14.36
CA ASN A 215 -11.61 13.26 14.21
C ASN A 215 -12.16 12.84 12.86
N TYR A 216 -11.96 11.57 12.52
CA TYR A 216 -12.46 10.98 11.29
C TYR A 216 -13.33 9.76 11.58
N ILE A 217 -14.33 9.56 10.73
CA ILE A 217 -15.13 8.35 10.67
C ILE A 217 -14.96 7.75 9.28
N LEU A 218 -14.49 6.51 9.22
CA LEU A 218 -14.43 5.68 8.02
C LEU A 218 -15.52 4.61 8.11
N GLU A 219 -16.51 4.73 7.25
CA GLU A 219 -17.63 3.80 7.22
C GLU A 219 -17.89 3.30 5.81
N GLY A 220 -18.58 2.17 5.67
CA GLY A 220 -18.95 1.70 4.35
C GLY A 220 -19.45 0.28 4.29
N HIS A 221 -19.85 -0.10 3.07
CA HIS A 221 -20.32 -1.45 2.82
C HIS A 221 -19.15 -2.43 2.57
N SER A 222 -18.17 -2.02 1.78
CA SER A 222 -17.07 -2.92 1.42
C SER A 222 -15.81 -2.19 0.98
N ILE A 223 -14.66 -2.84 1.22
CA ILE A 223 -13.33 -2.43 0.74
C ILE A 223 -12.44 -3.64 0.47
N ASP A 224 -11.66 -3.57 -0.61
CA ASP A 224 -10.55 -4.48 -0.87
C ASP A 224 -9.28 -3.96 -0.18
N PHE A 225 -8.92 -4.56 0.94
CA PHE A 225 -7.76 -4.20 1.74
C PHE A 225 -6.52 -5.06 1.45
N SER A 226 -6.62 -6.01 0.54
CA SER A 226 -5.60 -7.04 0.30
C SER A 226 -4.22 -6.49 -0.05
N LYS A 227 -4.13 -5.34 -0.74
CA LYS A 227 -2.86 -4.68 -1.06
C LYS A 227 -2.22 -4.04 0.18
N TYR A 228 -3.03 -3.42 1.04
CA TYR A 228 -2.55 -2.74 2.24
C TYR A 228 -2.15 -3.70 3.35
N LEU A 229 -2.77 -4.88 3.42
CA LEU A 229 -2.39 -5.91 4.38
C LEU A 229 -0.91 -6.27 4.28
N ASN A 230 -0.38 -6.39 3.06
CA ASN A 230 1.04 -6.64 2.81
C ASN A 230 1.94 -5.52 3.36
N HIS A 231 1.54 -4.26 3.18
CA HIS A 231 2.33 -3.12 3.66
C HIS A 231 2.39 -3.08 5.20
N ILE A 232 1.31 -3.44 5.88
CA ILE A 232 1.27 -3.51 7.35
C ILE A 232 2.17 -4.63 7.86
N LEU A 233 2.15 -5.80 7.21
CA LEU A 233 2.92 -6.97 7.62
C LEU A 233 4.42 -6.86 7.30
N THR A 234 4.80 -6.10 6.27
CA THR A 234 6.20 -6.00 5.81
C THR A 234 7.00 -4.84 6.41
N SER A 235 6.40 -4.03 7.30
CA SER A 235 7.06 -2.91 8.01
C SER A 235 7.76 -1.88 7.08
N ASP A 236 7.28 -1.67 5.86
CA ASP A 236 7.81 -0.66 4.95
C ASP A 236 7.48 0.74 5.46
N LYS A 237 8.40 1.34 6.22
CA LYS A 237 8.26 2.67 6.84
C LYS A 237 8.00 3.79 5.82
N ASP A 238 8.51 3.66 4.60
CA ASP A 238 8.52 4.74 3.60
C ASP A 238 7.23 4.88 2.81
N LYS A 239 6.26 3.97 2.97
CA LYS A 239 5.01 3.93 2.19
C LYS A 239 3.74 3.93 3.02
N SER A 240 3.78 4.38 4.26
CA SER A 240 2.55 4.56 5.04
C SER A 240 1.68 5.63 4.39
N PHE A 241 0.42 5.32 4.11
CA PHE A 241 -0.58 6.31 3.65
C PHE A 241 -0.60 7.58 4.52
N PHE A 242 -0.42 7.40 5.82
CA PHE A 242 -0.42 8.49 6.80
C PHE A 242 0.82 9.39 6.70
N SER A 243 1.89 8.98 6.04
CA SER A 243 3.06 9.83 5.78
C SER A 243 2.77 11.01 4.85
N ASN A 244 1.67 10.96 4.10
CA ASN A 244 1.22 12.05 3.24
C ASN A 244 0.57 13.19 4.02
N PHE A 245 0.20 12.99 5.28
CA PHE A 245 -0.33 14.05 6.13
C PHE A 245 0.80 14.86 6.79
N LYS A 246 0.52 16.13 7.07
CA LYS A 246 1.38 16.97 7.91
C LYS A 246 0.83 16.93 9.34
N ASN A 247 1.55 16.26 10.26
CA ASN A 247 1.23 16.23 11.69
C ASN A 247 -0.22 15.80 11.98
N LEU A 248 -0.62 14.62 11.48
CA LEU A 248 -1.93 14.06 11.79
C LEU A 248 -2.04 13.75 13.28
N ASN A 249 -2.93 14.48 13.98
CA ASN A 249 -3.33 14.28 15.37
C ASN A 249 -4.85 14.12 15.39
N SER A 250 -5.33 12.88 15.46
CA SER A 250 -6.74 12.59 15.21
C SER A 250 -7.10 11.17 15.64
N ILE A 251 -8.36 10.96 15.97
CA ILE A 251 -8.93 9.62 16.11
C ILE A 251 -9.67 9.28 14.81
N LEU A 252 -9.38 8.11 14.25
CA LEU A 252 -10.12 7.51 13.14
C LEU A 252 -10.98 6.37 13.68
N ASN A 253 -12.29 6.53 13.67
CA ASN A 253 -13.24 5.47 13.96
C ASN A 253 -13.57 4.71 12.66
N ILE A 254 -13.63 3.39 12.72
CA ILE A 254 -13.84 2.51 11.58
C ILE A 254 -15.08 1.66 11.82
N ASN A 255 -15.95 1.61 10.80
CA ASN A 255 -17.12 0.74 10.75
C ASN A 255 -17.38 0.31 9.31
N ILE A 256 -16.91 -0.87 8.93
CA ILE A 256 -17.03 -1.38 7.56
C ILE A 256 -17.67 -2.77 7.60
N LYS A 257 -18.75 -2.95 6.83
CA LYS A 257 -19.49 -4.22 6.83
C LYS A 257 -18.70 -5.37 6.24
N LYS A 258 -17.82 -5.12 5.25
CA LYS A 258 -17.07 -6.17 4.56
C LYS A 258 -15.67 -5.70 4.15
N VAL A 259 -14.63 -6.34 4.66
CA VAL A 259 -13.24 -6.03 4.33
C VAL A 259 -12.57 -7.23 3.69
N TYR A 260 -12.26 -7.15 2.39
CA TYR A 260 -11.58 -8.23 1.68
C TYR A 260 -10.08 -8.23 2.01
N LEU A 261 -9.58 -9.36 2.46
CA LEU A 261 -8.16 -9.61 2.72
C LEU A 261 -7.46 -10.24 1.50
N ASP A 262 -8.22 -10.96 0.69
CA ASP A 262 -7.89 -11.47 -0.63
C ASP A 262 -9.18 -11.71 -1.44
N ASN A 263 -9.09 -12.33 -2.61
CA ASN A 263 -10.25 -12.58 -3.48
C ASN A 263 -11.27 -13.57 -2.88
N GLN A 264 -10.91 -14.35 -1.87
CA GLN A 264 -11.76 -15.40 -1.28
C GLN A 264 -12.11 -15.11 0.19
N ASN A 265 -11.21 -14.45 0.92
CA ASN A 265 -11.35 -14.24 2.35
C ASN A 265 -11.69 -12.79 2.67
N TYR A 266 -12.71 -12.59 3.48
CA TYR A 266 -13.11 -11.28 3.95
C TYR A 266 -13.59 -11.31 5.42
N LEU A 267 -13.39 -10.19 6.08
CA LEU A 267 -13.91 -9.90 7.41
C LEU A 267 -15.31 -9.27 7.30
N VAL A 268 -16.17 -9.53 8.29
CA VAL A 268 -17.50 -8.94 8.39
C VAL A 268 -17.60 -8.07 9.64
N ASN A 269 -18.24 -6.91 9.50
CA ASN A 269 -18.46 -5.94 10.56
C ASN A 269 -17.15 -5.56 11.29
N LEU A 270 -16.16 -5.11 10.50
CA LEU A 270 -14.93 -4.57 11.06
C LEU A 270 -15.25 -3.27 11.80
N ASN A 271 -15.01 -3.28 13.11
CA ASN A 271 -15.18 -2.12 13.97
C ASN A 271 -13.88 -1.83 14.72
N GLY A 272 -13.63 -0.56 14.99
CA GLY A 272 -12.51 -0.16 15.82
C GLY A 272 -12.09 1.28 15.63
N LYS A 273 -10.92 1.59 16.17
CA LYS A 273 -10.36 2.95 16.13
C LYS A 273 -8.84 2.94 16.05
N PHE A 274 -8.30 3.97 15.43
CA PHE A 274 -6.89 4.36 15.48
C PHE A 274 -6.78 5.73 16.15
N ASN A 275 -5.82 5.89 17.04
CA ASN A 275 -5.39 7.18 17.57
C ASN A 275 -4.04 7.55 16.96
N PHE A 276 -3.99 8.68 16.27
CA PHE A 276 -2.79 9.21 15.63
C PHE A 276 -2.24 10.38 16.45
N VAL A 277 -0.93 10.35 16.70
CA VAL A 277 -0.17 11.45 17.25
C VAL A 277 1.06 11.67 16.38
N ASN A 278 1.16 12.86 15.77
CA ASN A 278 2.24 13.24 14.85
C ASN A 278 2.50 12.18 13.75
N ASN A 279 1.44 11.77 13.04
CA ASN A 279 1.43 10.76 11.98
C ASN A 279 1.78 9.32 12.44
N LYS A 280 1.95 9.07 13.73
CA LYS A 280 2.19 7.74 14.28
C LYS A 280 0.92 7.19 14.91
N ILE A 281 0.70 5.89 14.76
CA ILE A 281 -0.37 5.20 15.46
C ILE A 281 0.11 5.01 16.90
N GLU A 282 -0.51 5.71 17.85
CA GLU A 282 -0.27 5.56 19.28
C GLU A 282 -1.07 4.39 19.86
N ASN A 283 -2.35 4.32 19.50
CA ASN A 283 -3.21 3.22 19.88
C ASN A 283 -4.09 2.82 18.71
N ALA A 284 -4.33 1.51 18.58
CA ALA A 284 -5.31 0.97 17.66
C ALA A 284 -6.01 -0.23 18.30
N ASN A 285 -7.27 -0.40 17.97
CA ASN A 285 -8.03 -1.59 18.32
C ASN A 285 -9.04 -1.87 17.21
N LEU A 286 -8.91 -3.03 16.59
CA LEU A 286 -9.84 -3.51 15.57
C LEU A 286 -10.36 -4.89 15.98
N ASN A 287 -11.65 -5.09 15.82
CA ASN A 287 -12.27 -6.39 15.99
C ASN A 287 -13.21 -6.69 14.81
N SER A 288 -13.28 -7.95 14.44
CA SER A 288 -14.13 -8.45 13.37
C SER A 288 -14.28 -9.97 13.45
N LYS A 289 -15.05 -10.51 12.52
CA LYS A 289 -15.19 -11.96 12.33
C LYS A 289 -15.13 -12.30 10.84
N PHE A 290 -14.74 -13.51 10.50
CA PHE A 290 -14.98 -14.07 9.18
C PHE A 290 -16.44 -14.50 9.02
N LYS A 291 -16.87 -14.79 7.80
CA LYS A 291 -18.26 -15.17 7.49
C LYS A 291 -18.79 -16.35 8.33
N ASN A 292 -17.92 -17.28 8.69
CA ASN A 292 -18.24 -18.47 9.50
C ASN A 292 -18.19 -18.24 11.03
N GLY A 293 -17.91 -17.01 11.48
CA GLY A 293 -17.82 -16.65 12.89
C GLY A 293 -16.41 -16.65 13.48
N ASP A 294 -15.39 -17.11 12.74
CA ASP A 294 -13.98 -17.10 13.17
C ASP A 294 -13.53 -15.67 13.49
N LYS A 295 -12.79 -15.50 14.57
CA LYS A 295 -12.40 -14.19 15.12
C LYS A 295 -11.23 -13.56 14.39
N PHE A 296 -11.21 -12.24 14.39
CA PHE A 296 -10.08 -11.40 14.02
C PHE A 296 -9.96 -10.26 15.03
N LEU A 297 -8.79 -10.12 15.66
CA LEU A 297 -8.45 -9.06 16.61
C LEU A 297 -7.11 -8.46 16.24
N PHE A 298 -7.02 -7.15 16.28
CA PHE A 298 -5.78 -6.43 16.05
C PHE A 298 -5.69 -5.26 17.02
N SER A 299 -4.53 -5.09 17.66
CA SER A 299 -4.29 -3.95 18.53
C SER A 299 -2.87 -3.41 18.42
N ILE A 300 -2.76 -2.10 18.62
CA ILE A 300 -1.49 -1.39 18.84
C ILE A 300 -1.65 -0.59 20.12
N LYS A 301 -0.65 -0.61 21.00
CA LYS A 301 -0.63 0.16 22.23
C LYS A 301 0.78 0.70 22.47
N SER A 302 0.93 2.01 22.52
CA SER A 302 2.15 2.65 22.98
C SER A 302 2.17 2.77 24.51
N THR A 303 3.32 2.54 25.10
CA THR A 303 3.54 2.60 26.55
C THR A 303 4.37 3.84 26.91
N ASN A 304 4.37 4.23 28.19
CA ASN A 304 5.13 5.38 28.67
C ASN A 304 6.66 5.24 28.48
N ASN A 305 7.16 4.05 28.17
CA ASN A 305 8.57 3.76 27.96
C ASN A 305 9.02 3.89 26.49
N ASN A 306 8.27 4.60 25.65
CA ASN A 306 8.50 4.67 24.19
C ASN A 306 8.49 3.30 23.49
N GLU A 307 7.77 2.35 24.04
CA GLU A 307 7.55 1.04 23.46
C GLU A 307 6.18 0.99 22.78
N THR A 308 6.11 0.32 21.65
CA THR A 308 4.85 0.06 20.93
C THR A 308 4.63 -1.44 20.87
N VAL A 309 3.55 -1.90 21.49
CA VAL A 309 3.12 -3.31 21.46
C VAL A 309 2.09 -3.47 20.35
N THR A 310 2.34 -4.41 19.44
CA THR A 310 1.40 -4.79 18.36
C THR A 310 0.98 -6.24 18.58
N GLN A 311 -0.32 -6.49 18.53
CA GLN A 311 -0.89 -7.84 18.64
C GLN A 311 -1.88 -8.07 17.50
N LEU A 312 -1.86 -9.28 16.95
CA LEU A 312 -2.84 -9.78 16.00
C LEU A 312 -3.20 -11.21 16.36
N HIS A 313 -4.50 -11.47 16.44
CA HIS A 313 -5.05 -12.82 16.56
C HIS A 313 -6.05 -13.06 15.44
N SER A 314 -5.96 -14.22 14.79
CA SER A 314 -6.96 -14.63 13.82
C SER A 314 -7.13 -16.15 13.81
N ASP A 315 -8.36 -16.60 13.92
CA ASP A 315 -8.72 -18.03 13.79
C ASP A 315 -8.46 -18.55 12.35
N ARG A 316 -8.06 -17.69 11.42
CA ARG A 316 -7.65 -18.02 10.05
C ARG A 316 -6.30 -17.42 9.71
N ALA A 317 -5.28 -18.26 9.64
CA ALA A 317 -3.92 -17.84 9.28
C ALA A 317 -3.75 -17.59 7.78
N LYS A 318 -4.49 -18.31 6.93
CA LYS A 318 -4.32 -18.31 5.46
C LYS A 318 -4.26 -16.91 4.84
N PRO A 319 -5.17 -15.93 5.10
CA PRO A 319 -5.13 -14.62 4.46
C PRO A 319 -3.85 -13.82 4.76
N PHE A 320 -3.21 -14.07 5.90
CA PHE A 320 -2.01 -13.38 6.35
C PHE A 320 -0.73 -14.04 5.82
N VAL A 321 -0.73 -15.37 5.70
CA VAL A 321 0.43 -16.17 5.26
C VAL A 321 0.51 -16.24 3.73
N SER A 322 -0.60 -16.27 3.01
CA SER A 322 -0.65 -16.40 1.54
C SER A 322 0.03 -15.26 0.78
N ASN A 323 0.27 -14.14 1.43
CA ASN A 323 1.02 -13.02 0.88
C ASN A 323 2.53 -13.30 0.73
N TYR A 324 3.04 -14.32 1.41
CA TYR A 324 4.41 -14.78 1.24
C TYR A 324 4.50 -15.71 0.04
N LYS A 325 5.01 -15.19 -1.08
CA LYS A 325 5.08 -15.87 -2.39
C LYS A 325 5.82 -17.20 -2.41
N PHE A 326 6.60 -17.52 -1.37
CA PHE A 326 7.37 -18.74 -1.26
C PHE A 326 6.60 -19.90 -0.60
N ILE A 327 5.39 -19.65 -0.07
CA ILE A 327 4.49 -20.68 0.47
C ILE A 327 3.24 -20.72 -0.39
N LYS A 328 3.08 -21.80 -1.14
CA LYS A 328 1.85 -22.08 -1.89
C LYS A 328 1.03 -23.13 -1.16
N GLY A 329 -0.27 -23.13 -1.41
CA GLY A 329 -1.16 -24.15 -0.85
C GLY A 329 -1.24 -24.17 0.67
N PHE A 330 -1.07 -23.01 1.36
CA PHE A 330 -1.32 -22.88 2.78
C PHE A 330 -2.82 -23.02 3.08
N LYS A 331 -3.16 -23.87 4.05
CA LYS A 331 -4.54 -24.14 4.45
C LYS A 331 -4.66 -24.16 5.97
N ASP A 332 -5.84 -23.80 6.47
CA ASP A 332 -6.23 -23.79 7.87
C ASP A 332 -5.35 -22.88 8.76
N GLY A 333 -5.24 -23.19 10.01
CA GLY A 333 -4.36 -22.57 11.01
C GLY A 333 -4.95 -21.35 11.70
N VAL A 334 -4.62 -21.24 12.98
CA VAL A 334 -4.82 -20.06 13.84
C VAL A 334 -3.51 -19.30 13.90
N ILE A 335 -3.54 -17.98 13.81
CA ILE A 335 -2.33 -17.15 13.85
C ILE A 335 -2.39 -16.19 15.03
N ASP A 336 -1.29 -16.13 15.76
CA ASP A 336 -1.01 -15.16 16.82
C ASP A 336 0.30 -14.46 16.55
N PHE A 337 0.27 -13.14 16.54
CA PHE A 337 1.45 -12.30 16.40
C PHE A 337 1.54 -11.32 17.55
N HIS A 338 2.72 -11.24 18.14
CA HIS A 338 3.05 -10.27 19.19
C HIS A 338 4.38 -9.61 18.85
N SER A 339 4.44 -8.28 18.90
CA SER A 339 5.66 -7.52 18.64
C SER A 339 5.78 -6.36 19.61
N ILE A 340 6.98 -6.18 20.17
CA ILE A 340 7.35 -5.02 20.98
C ILE A 340 8.41 -4.24 20.21
N LYS A 341 8.09 -3.02 19.84
CA LYS A 341 9.01 -2.11 19.16
C LYS A 341 9.48 -1.03 20.11
N LYS A 342 10.80 -0.89 20.23
CA LYS A 342 11.46 0.21 20.94
C LYS A 342 12.47 0.86 20.02
N ASN A 343 12.34 2.18 19.81
CA ASN A 343 13.13 2.90 18.83
C ASN A 343 13.03 2.28 17.41
N ASN A 344 14.15 1.83 16.84
CA ASN A 344 14.22 1.19 15.53
C ASN A 344 14.18 -0.34 15.59
N VAL A 345 14.25 -0.93 16.77
CA VAL A 345 14.27 -2.39 16.94
C VAL A 345 12.88 -2.89 17.31
N SER A 346 12.39 -3.93 16.64
CA SER A 346 11.22 -4.69 17.04
C SER A 346 11.60 -6.12 17.39
N LYS A 347 11.11 -6.63 18.52
CA LYS A 347 11.18 -8.04 18.91
C LYS A 347 9.80 -8.67 18.76
N SER A 348 9.71 -9.76 18.03
CA SER A 348 8.43 -10.32 17.59
C SER A 348 8.39 -11.82 17.80
N VAL A 349 7.19 -12.29 18.11
CA VAL A 349 6.84 -13.73 18.17
C VAL A 349 5.64 -13.96 17.26
N LEU A 350 5.77 -14.88 16.33
CA LEU A 350 4.70 -15.35 15.44
C LEU A 350 4.43 -16.80 15.74
N LYS A 351 3.17 -17.14 16.03
CA LYS A 351 2.69 -18.51 16.22
C LYS A 351 1.62 -18.83 15.20
N ILE A 352 1.65 -20.06 14.71
CA ILE A 352 0.60 -20.59 13.84
C ILE A 352 0.33 -22.05 14.28
N ASP A 353 -0.91 -22.32 14.62
CA ASP A 353 -1.32 -23.64 15.09
C ASP A 353 -2.20 -24.34 14.04
N ASN A 354 -2.06 -25.68 13.94
CA ASN A 354 -2.93 -26.56 13.14
C ASN A 354 -3.10 -26.19 11.67
N PHE A 355 -2.00 -26.03 10.95
CA PHE A 355 -2.01 -25.67 9.54
C PHE A 355 -1.43 -26.75 8.63
N LYS A 356 -1.67 -26.62 7.33
CA LYS A 356 -1.14 -27.49 6.28
C LYS A 356 -0.42 -26.65 5.22
N VAL A 357 0.76 -27.11 4.80
CA VAL A 357 1.51 -26.47 3.71
C VAL A 357 1.68 -27.42 2.54
N LYS A 358 1.64 -26.86 1.33
CA LYS A 358 1.85 -27.54 0.08
C LYS A 358 2.78 -26.68 -0.80
N GLU A 359 3.59 -27.36 -1.63
CA GLU A 359 4.44 -26.67 -2.59
C GLU A 359 5.39 -25.61 -1.96
N VAL A 360 6.15 -26.01 -0.95
CA VAL A 360 7.24 -25.21 -0.39
C VAL A 360 8.56 -25.67 -1.02
N PRO A 361 9.08 -25.03 -2.09
CA PRO A 361 10.19 -25.55 -2.89
C PRO A 361 11.47 -25.80 -2.09
N VAL A 362 11.78 -24.91 -1.13
CA VAL A 362 12.96 -25.06 -0.29
C VAL A 362 12.85 -26.27 0.61
N LEU A 363 11.67 -26.51 1.18
CA LEU A 363 11.42 -27.68 2.03
C LEU A 363 11.43 -28.98 1.21
N ALA A 364 10.82 -28.97 0.03
CA ALA A 364 10.86 -30.12 -0.88
C ALA A 364 12.32 -30.49 -1.24
N LYS A 365 13.14 -29.52 -1.58
CA LYS A 365 14.55 -29.72 -1.85
C LYS A 365 15.33 -30.26 -0.66
N LEU A 366 15.07 -29.75 0.54
CA LEU A 366 15.64 -30.27 1.79
C LEU A 366 15.29 -31.73 2.02
N LEU A 367 14.01 -32.09 1.87
CA LEU A 367 13.52 -33.47 2.05
C LEU A 367 14.16 -34.43 1.05
N THR A 368 14.25 -34.04 -0.23
CA THR A 368 14.91 -34.85 -1.27
C THR A 368 16.37 -35.03 -0.98
N LEU A 369 17.11 -33.99 -0.63
CA LEU A 369 18.52 -34.06 -0.28
C LEU A 369 18.78 -34.88 1.00
N ALA A 370 17.81 -34.93 1.90
CA ALA A 370 17.85 -35.73 3.12
C ALA A 370 17.42 -37.19 2.90
N SER A 371 17.19 -37.62 1.67
CA SER A 371 16.67 -38.94 1.31
C SER A 371 15.30 -39.26 1.94
N LEU A 372 14.48 -38.26 2.17
CA LEU A 372 13.13 -38.35 2.73
C LEU A 372 12.05 -38.21 1.62
N GLN A 373 12.20 -38.97 0.53
CA GLN A 373 11.40 -38.83 -0.70
C GLN A 373 9.89 -39.00 -0.42
N GLY A 374 9.48 -39.97 0.41
CA GLY A 374 8.08 -40.16 0.73
C GLY A 374 7.41 -38.96 1.41
N ILE A 375 8.16 -38.21 2.23
CA ILE A 375 7.67 -36.97 2.83
C ILE A 375 7.68 -35.83 1.78
N ALA A 376 8.68 -35.79 0.90
CA ALA A 376 8.72 -34.81 -0.20
C ALA A 376 7.53 -35.01 -1.18
N ASP A 377 7.17 -36.25 -1.48
CA ASP A 377 6.02 -36.59 -2.31
C ASP A 377 4.70 -36.18 -1.65
N SER A 378 4.58 -36.37 -0.33
CA SER A 378 3.43 -35.87 0.44
C SER A 378 3.32 -34.36 0.41
N LEU A 379 4.45 -33.64 0.47
CA LEU A 379 4.45 -32.17 0.39
C LEU A 379 3.93 -31.66 -0.95
N THR A 380 4.30 -32.29 -2.06
CA THR A 380 3.85 -31.91 -3.39
C THR A 380 2.45 -32.44 -3.71
N GLY A 381 2.05 -33.55 -3.13
CA GLY A 381 0.74 -34.20 -3.27
C GLY A 381 -0.33 -33.56 -2.40
N GLU A 382 -0.59 -34.16 -1.23
CA GLU A 382 -1.64 -33.71 -0.29
C GLU A 382 -1.22 -32.55 0.60
N GLY A 383 0.07 -32.31 0.77
CA GLY A 383 0.68 -31.36 1.67
C GLY A 383 1.02 -31.95 3.04
N ILE A 384 1.85 -31.27 3.80
CA ILE A 384 2.31 -31.67 5.13
C ILE A 384 1.57 -30.83 6.18
N ARG A 385 1.04 -31.49 7.21
CA ARG A 385 0.42 -30.86 8.36
C ARG A 385 1.47 -30.54 9.42
N PHE A 386 1.33 -29.36 10.03
CA PHE A 386 2.01 -28.97 11.25
C PHE A 386 0.99 -28.67 12.33
N THR A 387 1.27 -29.10 13.57
CA THR A 387 0.46 -28.79 14.74
C THR A 387 0.84 -27.45 15.33
N ASP A 388 2.14 -27.16 15.32
CA ASP A 388 2.72 -25.95 15.91
C ASP A 388 3.77 -25.33 15.01
N PHE A 389 3.77 -24.01 14.95
CA PHE A 389 4.85 -23.18 14.41
C PHE A 389 5.07 -21.97 15.32
N GLU A 390 6.30 -21.75 15.70
CA GLU A 390 6.70 -20.55 16.45
C GLU A 390 7.96 -19.96 15.83
N MET A 391 7.94 -18.65 15.58
CA MET A 391 9.10 -17.89 15.10
C MET A 391 9.35 -16.73 16.04
N VAL A 392 10.55 -16.69 16.60
CA VAL A 392 11.07 -15.59 17.43
C VAL A 392 12.10 -14.83 16.60
N PHE A 393 11.88 -13.53 16.43
CA PHE A 393 12.75 -12.73 15.56
C PHE A 393 12.77 -11.25 15.97
N SER A 394 13.83 -10.57 15.55
CA SER A 394 13.95 -9.11 15.68
C SER A 394 14.19 -8.47 14.32
N ASN A 395 13.65 -7.24 14.14
CA ASN A 395 13.93 -6.42 12.97
C ASN A 395 14.60 -5.13 13.40
N GLU A 396 15.68 -4.80 12.71
CA GLU A 396 16.37 -3.52 12.80
C GLU A 396 16.70 -3.06 11.38
N ASP A 397 16.02 -2.00 10.93
CA ASP A 397 16.06 -1.46 9.56
C ASP A 397 15.88 -2.54 8.47
N LYS A 398 16.94 -2.92 7.76
CA LYS A 398 16.91 -3.95 6.70
C LYS A 398 17.21 -5.36 7.21
N LEU A 399 17.68 -5.49 8.45
CA LEU A 399 18.10 -6.77 9.03
C LEU A 399 16.96 -7.37 9.87
N MET A 400 16.57 -8.59 9.52
CA MET A 400 15.75 -9.45 10.35
C MET A 400 16.65 -10.55 10.92
N THR A 401 16.84 -10.57 12.24
CA THR A 401 17.50 -11.68 12.94
C THR A 401 16.45 -12.65 13.41
N ILE A 402 16.61 -13.91 13.05
CA ILE A 402 15.73 -15.02 13.42
C ILE A 402 16.43 -15.80 14.51
N ASP A 403 15.99 -15.58 15.74
CA ASP A 403 16.56 -16.27 16.91
C ASP A 403 16.17 -17.74 16.91
N GLU A 404 14.93 -18.03 16.53
CA GLU A 404 14.41 -19.39 16.43
C GLU A 404 13.20 -19.46 15.51
N ILE A 405 13.16 -20.47 14.65
CA ILE A 405 11.93 -21.02 14.08
C ILE A 405 11.83 -22.46 14.52
N TYR A 406 10.72 -22.80 15.16
CA TYR A 406 10.41 -24.13 15.60
C TYR A 406 9.04 -24.58 15.09
N SER A 407 9.00 -25.73 14.42
CA SER A 407 7.74 -26.27 13.90
C SER A 407 7.65 -27.77 14.14
N ILE A 408 6.50 -28.24 14.60
CA ILE A 408 6.22 -29.66 14.83
C ILE A 408 5.07 -30.11 13.93
N GLY A 409 5.24 -31.27 13.34
CA GLY A 409 4.18 -31.96 12.59
C GLY A 409 4.26 -33.48 12.74
N PRO A 410 3.17 -34.20 12.41
CA PRO A 410 3.13 -35.67 12.50
C PRO A 410 4.10 -36.36 11.54
N ALA A 411 4.56 -35.70 10.49
CA ALA A 411 5.53 -36.24 9.54
C ALA A 411 6.96 -35.76 9.81
N ILE A 412 7.12 -34.51 10.26
CA ILE A 412 8.44 -33.86 10.37
C ILE A 412 8.39 -32.72 11.39
N SER A 413 9.53 -32.51 12.05
CA SER A 413 9.77 -31.33 12.88
C SER A 413 11.00 -30.58 12.40
N ILE A 414 11.00 -29.26 12.57
CA ILE A 414 12.06 -28.37 12.07
C ILE A 414 12.43 -27.39 13.17
N LEU A 415 13.73 -27.23 13.38
CA LEU A 415 14.32 -26.15 14.17
C LEU A 415 15.29 -25.39 13.29
N MET A 416 15.20 -24.07 13.22
CA MET A 416 16.17 -23.26 12.47
C MET A 416 16.33 -21.87 13.07
N GLU A 417 17.46 -21.24 12.72
CA GLU A 417 17.84 -19.89 13.12
C GLU A 417 18.62 -19.22 12.00
N GLY A 418 18.85 -17.91 12.09
CA GLY A 418 19.65 -17.18 11.12
C GLY A 418 19.24 -15.74 10.93
N TYR A 419 19.38 -15.22 9.72
CA TYR A 419 19.04 -13.84 9.44
C TYR A 419 18.64 -13.63 7.97
N VAL A 420 17.92 -12.53 7.74
CA VAL A 420 17.51 -12.05 6.42
C VAL A 420 17.87 -10.58 6.29
N VAL A 421 18.66 -10.22 5.27
CA VAL A 421 18.85 -8.85 4.83
C VAL A 421 17.85 -8.59 3.70
N LYS A 422 16.94 -7.64 3.88
CA LYS A 422 15.81 -7.38 2.99
C LYS A 422 16.28 -7.19 1.54
N ASN A 423 15.74 -8.01 0.64
CA ASN A 423 16.04 -8.06 -0.80
C ASN A 423 17.48 -8.46 -1.18
N GLU A 424 18.38 -8.72 -0.24
CA GLU A 424 19.80 -8.96 -0.49
C GLU A 424 20.23 -10.39 -0.17
N LEU A 425 19.96 -10.88 1.05
CA LEU A 425 20.51 -12.14 1.53
C LEU A 425 19.57 -12.84 2.51
N ILE A 426 19.41 -14.13 2.32
CA ILE A 426 18.84 -15.06 3.30
C ILE A 426 19.95 -16.00 3.75
N SER A 427 20.14 -16.18 5.07
CA SER A 427 21.11 -17.11 5.65
C SER A 427 20.46 -17.81 6.84
N LEU A 428 20.02 -19.03 6.65
CA LEU A 428 19.37 -19.87 7.65
C LEU A 428 20.14 -21.17 7.84
N ARG A 429 20.15 -21.69 9.06
CA ARG A 429 20.67 -23.02 9.39
C ARG A 429 19.71 -23.71 10.34
N GLY A 430 19.66 -25.03 10.30
CA GLY A 430 18.72 -25.74 11.14
C GLY A 430 18.89 -27.25 11.10
N THR A 431 17.96 -27.89 11.78
CA THR A 431 17.83 -29.36 11.85
C THR A 431 16.41 -29.74 11.50
N LEU A 432 16.28 -30.75 10.66
CA LEU A 432 15.03 -31.38 10.28
C LEU A 432 15.03 -32.81 10.83
N VAL A 433 13.92 -33.22 11.46
CA VAL A 433 13.78 -34.53 12.11
C VAL A 433 12.49 -35.19 11.68
N PRO A 434 12.54 -36.38 11.07
CA PRO A 434 11.34 -37.15 10.77
C PRO A 434 10.61 -37.57 12.08
N ALA A 435 9.27 -37.53 12.08
CA ALA A 435 8.48 -37.81 13.27
C ALA A 435 8.62 -39.26 13.79
N THR A 436 8.85 -40.20 12.89
CA THR A 436 9.13 -41.60 13.27
C THR A 436 10.35 -41.74 14.19
N THR A 437 11.30 -40.80 14.02
CA THR A 437 12.53 -40.75 14.84
C THR A 437 12.25 -40.11 16.21
N ILE A 438 11.42 -39.06 16.26
CA ILE A 438 11.01 -38.37 17.50
C ILE A 438 10.21 -39.34 18.38
N ASN A 439 9.22 -40.06 17.82
CA ASN A 439 8.38 -41.00 18.57
C ASN A 439 9.17 -42.16 19.16
N ARG A 440 10.16 -42.69 18.43
CA ARG A 440 11.06 -43.72 18.97
C ARG A 440 11.91 -43.20 20.11
N THR A 441 12.41 -41.96 20.03
CA THR A 441 13.23 -41.35 21.07
C THR A 441 12.43 -41.05 22.32
N ILE A 442 11.21 -40.54 22.18
CA ILE A 442 10.31 -40.25 23.34
C ILE A 442 9.84 -41.54 23.99
N ALA A 443 9.50 -42.56 23.21
CA ALA A 443 9.13 -43.85 23.72
C ALA A 443 10.30 -44.61 24.41
N SER A 444 11.53 -44.27 24.09
CA SER A 444 12.73 -44.84 24.68
C SER A 444 13.28 -44.09 25.88
N ILE A 445 12.67 -42.98 26.32
CA ILE A 445 13.05 -42.22 27.51
C ILE A 445 12.39 -42.85 28.74
N PRO A 446 13.06 -43.70 29.52
CA PRO A 446 12.58 -44.08 30.82
C PRO A 446 12.80 -42.90 31.75
N VAL A 447 11.71 -42.40 32.34
CA VAL A 447 11.70 -41.38 33.40
C VAL A 447 12.93 -40.43 33.40
N ILE A 448 12.68 -39.19 33.16
CA ILE A 448 13.57 -38.04 32.91
C ILE A 448 14.93 -37.98 33.68
N GLY A 449 15.14 -38.81 34.66
CA GLY A 449 16.35 -38.85 35.50
C GLY A 449 17.57 -39.52 34.85
N ASP A 450 17.41 -40.52 34.02
CA ASP A 450 18.55 -41.31 33.49
C ASP A 450 19.09 -40.82 32.15
N PHE A 451 18.32 -40.00 31.46
CA PHE A 451 18.74 -39.45 30.14
C PHE A 451 19.84 -38.39 30.22
N LEU A 452 19.94 -37.68 31.34
CA LEU A 452 20.97 -36.66 31.57
C LEU A 452 22.33 -37.26 32.04
N ILE A 453 22.36 -38.56 32.38
CA ILE A 453 23.56 -39.21 32.96
C ILE A 453 24.09 -40.35 32.07
N GLY A 454 24.07 -40.27 30.81
CA GLY A 454 25.03 -40.90 29.88
C GLY A 454 25.19 -42.43 29.94
N LYS A 455 24.13 -43.24 29.95
CA LYS A 455 24.24 -44.67 29.64
C LYS A 455 23.29 -45.12 28.56
N LYS A 456 23.84 -45.40 27.37
CA LYS A 456 23.29 -45.83 26.09
C LYS A 456 22.85 -44.72 25.13
N VAL A 457 23.75 -43.89 24.74
CA VAL A 457 23.74 -43.15 23.47
C VAL A 457 24.16 -44.14 22.37
N GLY A 458 23.33 -45.11 22.03
CA GLY A 458 23.68 -46.13 21.02
C GLY A 458 22.74 -46.22 19.82
N GLU A 459 21.51 -45.76 19.94
CA GLU A 459 20.57 -45.66 18.80
C GLU A 459 20.23 -44.21 18.56
N GLY A 460 21.12 -43.52 17.85
CA GLY A 460 20.99 -42.10 17.62
C GLY A 460 19.74 -41.72 16.87
N VAL A 461 19.03 -40.72 17.39
CA VAL A 461 17.91 -40.06 16.69
C VAL A 461 18.42 -39.49 15.37
N PHE A 462 17.90 -40.01 14.27
CA PHE A 462 18.29 -39.54 12.95
C PHE A 462 17.71 -38.13 12.69
N GLY A 463 18.57 -37.18 12.46
CA GLY A 463 18.23 -35.82 12.05
C GLY A 463 19.10 -35.38 10.87
N VAL A 464 18.68 -34.36 10.19
CA VAL A 464 19.40 -33.78 9.05
C VAL A 464 19.66 -32.30 9.33
N SER A 465 20.93 -31.94 9.47
CA SER A 465 21.33 -30.54 9.51
C SER A 465 21.26 -29.95 8.12
N PHE A 466 20.83 -28.72 8.02
CA PHE A 466 20.79 -28.01 6.75
C PHE A 466 21.24 -26.56 6.86
N LYS A 467 21.61 -26.00 5.72
CA LYS A 467 21.92 -24.60 5.55
C LYS A 467 21.30 -24.08 4.26
N ILE A 468 20.64 -22.94 4.35
CA ILE A 468 20.04 -22.22 3.22
C ILE A 468 20.72 -20.87 3.16
N LYS A 469 21.37 -20.55 2.02
CA LYS A 469 22.07 -19.27 1.87
C LYS A 469 21.98 -18.76 0.44
N GLY A 470 21.75 -17.46 0.27
CA GLY A 470 21.77 -16.79 -1.03
C GLY A 470 20.77 -15.63 -1.13
N PRO A 471 20.78 -14.90 -2.25
CA PRO A 471 19.77 -13.89 -2.51
C PRO A 471 18.38 -14.57 -2.66
N PRO A 472 17.27 -13.85 -2.37
CA PRO A 472 15.91 -14.44 -2.34
C PRO A 472 15.48 -15.20 -3.60
N LYS A 473 16.03 -14.82 -4.77
CA LYS A 473 15.74 -15.49 -6.06
C LYS A 473 16.66 -16.65 -6.40
N ASN A 474 17.76 -16.85 -5.64
CA ASN A 474 18.75 -17.87 -5.90
C ASN A 474 19.34 -18.46 -4.60
N LEU A 475 18.51 -19.23 -3.91
CA LEU A 475 18.88 -19.89 -2.65
C LEU A 475 19.63 -21.19 -2.92
N LYS A 476 20.80 -21.34 -2.31
CA LYS A 476 21.57 -22.60 -2.26
C LYS A 476 21.22 -23.33 -0.96
N THR A 477 20.93 -24.60 -1.07
CA THR A 477 20.58 -25.48 0.05
C THR A 477 21.61 -26.60 0.13
N THR A 478 22.16 -26.81 1.32
CA THR A 478 23.06 -27.94 1.64
C THR A 478 22.51 -28.70 2.82
N VAL A 479 22.72 -30.02 2.85
CA VAL A 479 22.30 -30.90 3.93
C VAL A 479 23.47 -31.78 4.39
N ASN A 480 23.44 -32.13 5.66
CA ASN A 480 24.42 -33.04 6.26
C ASN A 480 23.67 -33.98 7.22
N PRO A 481 23.74 -35.30 7.03
CA PRO A 481 23.15 -36.25 7.97
C PRO A 481 23.76 -36.11 9.35
N VAL A 482 22.98 -36.06 10.39
CA VAL A 482 23.42 -35.94 11.79
C VAL A 482 22.91 -37.14 12.56
N LYS A 483 23.81 -37.81 13.23
CA LYS A 483 23.50 -39.01 14.03
C LYS A 483 22.86 -38.69 15.38
N THR A 484 22.93 -37.44 15.85
CA THR A 484 22.39 -37.00 17.16
C THR A 484 21.70 -35.66 16.99
N LEU A 485 20.53 -35.52 17.66
CA LEU A 485 19.81 -34.25 17.73
C LEU A 485 20.57 -33.24 18.61
N THR A 486 20.44 -31.98 18.32
CA THR A 486 20.93 -30.93 19.21
C THR A 486 20.16 -30.97 20.54
N PRO A 487 20.80 -30.74 21.68
CA PRO A 487 20.11 -30.68 23.00
C PRO A 487 18.92 -29.70 22.99
N ARG A 488 19.07 -28.56 22.30
CA ARG A 488 18.02 -27.54 22.16
C ARG A 488 16.76 -28.08 21.44
N PHE A 489 16.92 -28.90 20.41
CA PHE A 489 15.78 -29.52 19.72
C PHE A 489 15.01 -30.47 20.68
N ILE A 490 15.71 -31.26 21.43
CA ILE A 490 15.13 -32.19 22.40
C ILE A 490 14.37 -31.42 23.49
N THR A 491 15.00 -30.43 24.10
CA THR A 491 14.39 -29.57 25.13
C THR A 491 13.11 -28.92 24.63
N ARG A 492 13.15 -28.34 23.46
CA ARG A 492 12.01 -27.63 22.86
C ARG A 492 10.83 -28.61 22.58
N THR A 493 11.12 -29.81 22.10
CA THR A 493 10.11 -30.83 21.83
C THR A 493 9.43 -31.27 23.13
N LEU A 494 10.22 -31.49 24.19
CA LEU A 494 9.69 -31.88 25.51
C LEU A 494 8.83 -30.79 26.17
N GLU A 495 9.24 -29.51 26.03
CA GLU A 495 8.44 -28.37 26.53
C GLU A 495 7.07 -28.29 25.87
N LYS A 496 7.00 -28.52 24.55
CA LYS A 496 5.73 -28.51 23.81
C LYS A 496 4.81 -29.68 24.17
N ILE A 497 5.38 -30.87 24.35
CA ILE A 497 4.59 -32.08 24.78
C ILE A 497 4.01 -31.89 26.18
N LYS A 498 4.70 -31.21 27.10
CA LYS A 498 4.18 -30.93 28.45
C LYS A 498 3.08 -29.87 28.50
N ARG A 499 2.90 -29.07 27.45
CA ARG A 499 1.86 -28.04 27.37
C ARG A 499 0.56 -28.51 26.72
N ASN A 500 0.58 -29.65 26.06
CA ASN A 500 -0.58 -30.37 25.53
C ASN A 500 -0.97 -31.52 26.46
#